data_82d4a6cfd358610a428d99497cb6156f
#
_entry.id   82d4a6cfd358610a428d99497cb6156f
#
_cell.length_a   1.000
_cell.length_b   1.000
_cell.length_c   1.000
_cell.angle_alpha   90.00
_cell.angle_beta   90.00
_cell.angle_gamma   90.00
#
_symmetry.space_group_name_H-M   'P 1'
#
loop_
_entity.id
_entity.type
_entity.pdbx_description
1 polymer ?
#
loop_
_entity_poly.entity_id
_entity_poly.type
_entity_poly.pdbx_seq_one_letter_code
_entity_poly.pdbx_strand_id
1 'polypeptide(L)'
;MKHLLFFFAALLVSTAASPQSEAYARDIITVLASEKYEGRGYYKNGARKSAKYLRKTFKNSGLKPVGGDFFQPFNIAINCITGKPELALNGRPLVPGTEFLVSRNSPTIKGTFKVKTLNTAPADLDSLLAVTEGQDLSETFIATANTNRVLMEENVFDAAGVILLTKQLWWHVSNGHQVMDIPVIKAGITAAPEEIHTVTVAVRNKYHEAYTTENVAAMVRGTRYPEKYILLTAHYDHLGRMGKEVYFPGAHDNASGTAMIADLARYFAQNPAPVSLLFIAFSAEETGLEGSKYYAQNPLVPLDSTLFSLNLDIIGSGSTGITVVNGSVLPEYFSLLTAINEKNTYVKNIGKRGEAANSDHYFLYKNGVPAFFIYTTGEEYTEYHNVNDRAEGLPLTAYNGLFGLVRDFVLLLPIPR
;
A
#
# COMPACT_ATOMS: atom_id res chain seq x y z
N MET A 1 37.31 54.27 -4.93
CA MET A 1 36.59 53.27 -5.68
C MET A 1 37.23 51.89 -5.39
N LYS A 2 36.63 51.11 -4.49
CA LYS A 2 37.09 49.75 -4.16
C LYS A 2 36.13 48.78 -4.82
N HIS A 3 36.60 48.02 -5.81
CA HIS A 3 35.84 46.96 -6.46
C HIS A 3 35.84 45.75 -5.55
N LEU A 4 34.64 45.35 -5.07
CA LEU A 4 34.40 44.11 -4.31
C LEU A 4 34.11 43.00 -5.35
N LEU A 5 35.08 42.12 -5.55
CA LEU A 5 34.93 40.92 -6.35
C LEU A 5 34.13 39.85 -5.52
N PHE A 6 32.90 39.60 -5.94
CA PHE A 6 32.13 38.46 -5.44
C PHE A 6 32.63 37.16 -6.13
N PHE A 7 33.31 36.31 -5.37
CA PHE A 7 33.59 34.93 -5.78
C PHE A 7 32.32 34.11 -5.63
N PHE A 8 31.66 33.79 -6.73
CA PHE A 8 30.67 32.74 -6.77
C PHE A 8 31.39 31.37 -6.76
N ALA A 9 31.46 30.71 -5.62
CA ALA A 9 31.87 29.32 -5.56
C ALA A 9 30.71 28.48 -6.13
N ALA A 10 30.81 28.08 -7.38
CA ALA A 10 29.90 27.06 -7.97
C ALA A 10 30.22 25.75 -7.31
N LEU A 11 29.35 25.32 -6.39
CA LEU A 11 29.33 23.95 -5.90
C LEU A 11 28.88 23.05 -7.08
N LEU A 12 29.82 22.40 -7.73
CA LEU A 12 29.58 21.31 -8.66
C LEU A 12 29.05 20.11 -7.82
N VAL A 13 27.73 20.05 -7.62
CA VAL A 13 27.08 18.85 -7.14
C VAL A 13 27.10 17.84 -8.27
N SER A 14 27.96 16.85 -8.14
CA SER A 14 28.03 15.69 -9.04
C SER A 14 26.66 14.99 -9.09
N THR A 15 26.00 15.07 -10.23
CA THR A 15 24.63 14.56 -10.48
C THR A 15 24.62 13.06 -10.86
N ALA A 16 25.62 12.29 -10.54
CA ALA A 16 25.56 10.86 -10.73
C ALA A 16 24.74 10.23 -9.60
N ALA A 17 23.45 10.00 -9.84
CA ALA A 17 22.70 9.00 -9.09
C ALA A 17 23.47 7.68 -9.23
N SER A 18 23.99 7.18 -8.12
CA SER A 18 24.87 6.01 -8.17
C SER A 18 24.08 4.76 -8.58
N PRO A 19 24.59 3.95 -9.53
CA PRO A 19 24.01 2.63 -9.83
C PRO A 19 23.83 1.73 -8.60
N GLN A 20 24.51 2.06 -7.50
CA GLN A 20 24.38 1.39 -6.20
C GLN A 20 23.02 1.65 -5.50
N SER A 21 22.31 2.74 -5.83
CA SER A 21 21.03 3.08 -5.21
C SER A 21 19.92 2.10 -5.65
N GLU A 22 19.75 1.89 -6.95
CA GLU A 22 18.76 0.93 -7.46
C GLU A 22 19.08 -0.52 -7.04
N ALA A 23 20.33 -0.94 -7.06
CA ALA A 23 20.72 -2.27 -6.61
C ALA A 23 20.36 -2.51 -5.13
N TYR A 24 20.62 -1.52 -4.26
CA TYR A 24 20.27 -1.59 -2.85
C TYR A 24 18.75 -1.68 -2.64
N ALA A 25 17.98 -0.89 -3.40
CA ALA A 25 16.53 -0.95 -3.34
C ALA A 25 16.00 -2.29 -3.83
N ARG A 26 16.55 -2.81 -4.93
CA ARG A 26 16.17 -4.11 -5.50
C ARG A 26 16.40 -5.25 -4.52
N ASP A 27 17.49 -5.22 -3.75
CA ASP A 27 17.76 -6.17 -2.68
C ASP A 27 16.67 -6.12 -1.59
N ILE A 28 16.28 -4.91 -1.15
CA ILE A 28 15.22 -4.74 -0.14
C ILE A 28 13.87 -5.23 -0.69
N ILE A 29 13.52 -4.87 -1.92
CA ILE A 29 12.27 -5.28 -2.57
C ILE A 29 12.24 -6.82 -2.68
N THR A 30 13.32 -7.44 -3.17
CA THR A 30 13.43 -8.90 -3.29
C THR A 30 13.24 -9.59 -1.95
N VAL A 31 13.82 -9.04 -0.88
CA VAL A 31 13.65 -9.59 0.47
C VAL A 31 12.21 -9.44 0.93
N LEU A 32 11.62 -8.24 0.87
CA LEU A 32 10.28 -7.95 1.41
C LEU A 32 9.19 -8.66 0.60
N ALA A 33 9.32 -8.79 -0.71
CA ALA A 33 8.37 -9.48 -1.58
C ALA A 33 8.52 -11.00 -1.57
N SER A 34 9.54 -11.56 -0.89
CA SER A 34 9.76 -13.00 -0.83
C SER A 34 8.71 -13.72 0.03
N GLU A 35 8.47 -15.01 -0.26
CA GLU A 35 7.52 -15.84 0.49
C GLU A 35 7.85 -15.90 2.00
N LYS A 36 9.12 -15.76 2.39
CA LYS A 36 9.56 -15.70 3.79
C LYS A 36 8.83 -14.63 4.61
N TYR A 37 8.45 -13.52 3.96
CA TYR A 37 7.74 -12.41 4.57
C TYR A 37 6.21 -12.52 4.45
N GLU A 38 5.70 -13.67 3.96
CA GLU A 38 4.28 -14.02 4.01
C GLU A 38 3.37 -12.95 3.39
N GLY A 39 3.86 -12.24 2.35
CA GLY A 39 3.16 -11.10 1.77
C GLY A 39 2.98 -9.92 2.72
N ARG A 40 3.80 -9.79 3.74
CA ARG A 40 3.83 -8.70 4.75
C ARG A 40 2.49 -8.45 5.46
N GLY A 41 1.61 -9.46 5.46
CA GLY A 41 0.31 -9.40 6.14
C GLY A 41 0.34 -10.01 7.55
N TYR A 42 -0.85 -10.19 8.11
CA TYR A 42 -1.04 -10.50 9.53
C TYR A 42 -1.08 -12.01 9.81
N TYR A 43 -1.62 -12.80 8.89
CA TYR A 43 -1.53 -14.26 8.96
C TYR A 43 -0.07 -14.70 8.86
N LYS A 44 0.38 -15.58 9.77
CA LYS A 44 1.77 -16.04 9.92
C LYS A 44 2.78 -14.91 10.24
N ASN A 45 2.32 -13.78 10.76
CA ASN A 45 3.15 -12.68 11.24
C ASN A 45 4.05 -12.03 10.18
N GLY A 46 3.60 -11.93 8.93
CA GLY A 46 4.36 -11.32 7.83
C GLY A 46 4.73 -9.87 8.12
N ALA A 47 3.78 -9.05 8.56
CA ALA A 47 4.02 -7.66 8.96
C ALA A 47 5.10 -7.56 10.03
N ARG A 48 5.02 -8.35 11.10
CA ARG A 48 6.04 -8.33 12.18
C ARG A 48 7.44 -8.78 11.72
N LYS A 49 7.52 -9.74 10.77
CA LYS A 49 8.81 -10.12 10.16
C LYS A 49 9.42 -8.94 9.39
N SER A 50 8.59 -8.21 8.64
CA SER A 50 8.98 -7.04 7.86
C SER A 50 9.40 -5.87 8.77
N ALA A 51 8.65 -5.57 9.82
CA ALA A 51 9.02 -4.57 10.82
C ALA A 51 10.41 -4.83 11.44
N LYS A 52 10.69 -6.07 11.83
CA LYS A 52 12.02 -6.47 12.35
C LYS A 52 13.14 -6.31 11.33
N TYR A 53 12.85 -6.61 10.07
CA TYR A 53 13.81 -6.41 8.98
C TYR A 53 14.11 -4.92 8.79
N LEU A 54 13.10 -4.08 8.71
CA LEU A 54 13.23 -2.62 8.53
C LEU A 54 13.94 -1.96 9.71
N ARG A 55 13.62 -2.34 10.94
CA ARG A 55 14.39 -1.91 12.13
C ARG A 55 15.87 -2.20 11.97
N LYS A 56 16.21 -3.42 11.54
CA LYS A 56 17.62 -3.80 11.30
C LYS A 56 18.23 -2.97 10.18
N THR A 57 17.51 -2.73 9.10
CA THR A 57 17.94 -1.93 7.95
C THR A 57 18.27 -0.50 8.37
N PHE A 58 17.34 0.19 9.07
CA PHE A 58 17.56 1.54 9.58
C PHE A 58 18.73 1.61 10.57
N LYS A 59 18.79 0.66 11.52
CA LYS A 59 19.92 0.57 12.48
C LYS A 59 21.26 0.39 11.78
N ASN A 60 21.34 -0.48 10.79
CA ASN A 60 22.59 -0.74 10.04
C ASN A 60 23.01 0.47 9.20
N SER A 61 22.06 1.29 8.75
CA SER A 61 22.33 2.58 8.09
C SER A 61 22.75 3.69 9.05
N GLY A 62 22.83 3.43 10.36
CA GLY A 62 23.28 4.38 11.39
C GLY A 62 22.18 5.27 11.98
N LEU A 63 20.92 5.08 11.59
CA LEU A 63 19.81 5.87 12.13
C LEU A 63 19.55 5.54 13.61
N LYS A 64 18.95 6.49 14.30
CA LYS A 64 18.56 6.36 15.70
C LYS A 64 17.05 6.16 15.83
N PRO A 65 16.57 5.44 16.86
CA PRO A 65 15.15 5.37 17.16
C PRO A 65 14.60 6.74 17.58
N VAL A 66 13.28 6.90 17.47
CA VAL A 66 12.55 8.06 17.95
C VAL A 66 11.81 7.66 19.22
N GLY A 67 12.02 8.39 20.31
CA GLY A 67 11.34 8.09 21.57
C GLY A 67 11.82 6.82 22.31
N GLY A 68 12.99 6.27 21.97
CA GLY A 68 13.61 5.14 22.69
C GLY A 68 13.60 3.80 21.97
N ASP A 69 12.63 3.53 21.11
CA ASP A 69 12.58 2.35 20.25
C ASP A 69 12.29 2.76 18.79
N PHE A 70 12.57 1.84 17.85
CA PHE A 70 12.19 1.96 16.45
C PHE A 70 10.72 1.64 16.21
N PHE A 71 10.06 0.97 17.14
CA PHE A 71 8.68 0.52 17.02
C PHE A 71 7.71 1.45 17.72
N GLN A 72 6.62 1.78 17.03
CA GLN A 72 5.44 2.42 17.58
C GLN A 72 4.28 1.42 17.48
N PRO A 73 4.00 0.62 18.54
CA PRO A 73 2.98 -0.41 18.51
C PRO A 73 1.58 0.17 18.61
N PHE A 74 0.62 -0.48 17.93
CA PHE A 74 -0.81 -0.20 18.02
C PHE A 74 -1.63 -1.46 17.69
N ASN A 75 -2.92 -1.45 17.97
CA ASN A 75 -3.82 -2.56 17.72
C ASN A 75 -4.76 -2.28 16.56
N ILE A 76 -5.03 -3.32 15.77
CA ILE A 76 -6.04 -3.32 14.72
C ILE A 76 -6.96 -4.52 14.90
N ALA A 77 -8.20 -4.41 14.44
CA ALA A 77 -9.04 -5.59 14.23
C ALA A 77 -8.81 -6.13 12.82
N ILE A 78 -8.70 -7.45 12.68
CA ILE A 78 -8.34 -8.06 11.38
C ILE A 78 -8.93 -9.47 11.24
N ASN A 79 -9.57 -9.74 10.10
CA ASN A 79 -9.97 -11.09 9.71
C ASN A 79 -8.92 -11.69 8.76
N CYS A 80 -8.38 -12.83 9.11
CA CYS A 80 -7.40 -13.55 8.31
C CYS A 80 -8.05 -14.79 7.68
N ILE A 81 -7.95 -14.96 6.37
CA ILE A 81 -8.29 -16.23 5.72
C ILE A 81 -7.16 -17.23 6.00
N THR A 82 -7.51 -18.37 6.57
CA THR A 82 -6.56 -19.38 7.04
C THR A 82 -6.83 -20.75 6.38
N GLY A 83 -6.01 -21.76 6.66
CA GLY A 83 -6.20 -23.11 6.09
C GLY A 83 -5.87 -23.16 4.59
N LYS A 84 -6.63 -23.96 3.86
CA LYS A 84 -6.56 -24.11 2.40
C LYS A 84 -7.92 -23.71 1.83
N PRO A 85 -8.08 -22.53 1.25
CA PRO A 85 -9.31 -22.16 0.56
C PRO A 85 -9.52 -23.05 -0.66
N GLU A 86 -10.72 -23.61 -0.81
CA GLU A 86 -11.11 -24.46 -1.93
C GLU A 86 -12.42 -23.93 -2.53
N LEU A 87 -12.49 -23.96 -3.85
CA LEU A 87 -13.69 -23.66 -4.62
C LEU A 87 -13.77 -24.61 -5.81
N ALA A 88 -14.92 -25.23 -6.01
CA ALA A 88 -15.24 -25.94 -7.25
C ALA A 88 -16.60 -25.48 -7.77
N LEU A 89 -16.69 -25.21 -9.06
CA LEU A 89 -17.94 -24.87 -9.75
C LEU A 89 -18.33 -26.04 -10.65
N ASN A 90 -19.53 -26.56 -10.51
CA ASN A 90 -20.04 -27.75 -11.20
C ASN A 90 -19.04 -28.95 -11.09
N GLY A 91 -18.38 -29.10 -9.96
CA GLY A 91 -17.38 -30.14 -9.73
C GLY A 91 -15.97 -29.85 -10.28
N ARG A 92 -15.76 -28.77 -11.06
CA ARG A 92 -14.44 -28.34 -11.53
C ARG A 92 -13.74 -27.50 -10.45
N PRO A 93 -12.60 -27.95 -9.90
CA PRO A 93 -11.82 -27.15 -8.97
C PRO A 93 -11.24 -25.92 -9.64
N LEU A 94 -11.25 -24.77 -8.94
CA LEU A 94 -10.59 -23.52 -9.34
C LEU A 94 -9.31 -23.32 -8.55
N VAL A 95 -8.33 -22.64 -9.19
CA VAL A 95 -7.02 -22.34 -8.60
C VAL A 95 -7.11 -21.11 -7.71
N PRO A 96 -6.81 -21.18 -6.40
CA PRO A 96 -6.86 -20.04 -5.51
C PRO A 96 -5.76 -19.02 -5.88
N GLY A 97 -6.11 -17.74 -5.83
CA GLY A 97 -5.19 -16.62 -6.14
C GLY A 97 -5.19 -16.21 -7.61
N THR A 98 -5.51 -17.11 -8.53
CA THR A 98 -5.51 -16.86 -9.98
C THR A 98 -6.84 -17.06 -10.67
N GLU A 99 -7.67 -18.00 -10.22
CA GLU A 99 -9.01 -18.24 -10.75
C GLU A 99 -10.10 -17.82 -9.75
N PHE A 100 -9.79 -17.78 -8.45
CA PHE A 100 -10.71 -17.24 -7.44
C PHE A 100 -9.98 -16.60 -6.27
N LEU A 101 -10.69 -15.71 -5.58
CA LEU A 101 -10.29 -15.05 -4.34
C LEU A 101 -11.44 -15.11 -3.33
N VAL A 102 -11.09 -15.34 -2.05
CA VAL A 102 -12.04 -15.21 -0.94
C VAL A 102 -12.05 -13.78 -0.45
N SER A 103 -13.19 -13.12 -0.38
CA SER A 103 -13.28 -11.76 0.14
C SER A 103 -12.82 -11.68 1.60
N ARG A 104 -12.21 -10.57 1.92
CA ARG A 104 -11.49 -10.30 3.20
C ARG A 104 -12.28 -10.58 4.48
N ASN A 105 -13.58 -10.33 4.47
CA ASN A 105 -14.43 -10.45 5.65
C ASN A 105 -15.26 -11.74 5.65
N SER A 106 -14.99 -12.67 4.74
CA SER A 106 -15.74 -13.94 4.67
C SER A 106 -15.57 -14.77 5.93
N PRO A 107 -16.65 -15.37 6.44
CA PRO A 107 -16.65 -16.29 7.56
C PRO A 107 -16.11 -17.68 7.15
N THR A 108 -15.97 -18.56 8.13
CA THR A 108 -15.74 -19.99 7.90
C THR A 108 -16.98 -20.65 7.31
N ILE A 109 -16.80 -21.36 6.19
CA ILE A 109 -17.84 -22.19 5.57
C ILE A 109 -17.22 -23.45 4.97
N LYS A 110 -17.99 -24.53 4.94
CA LYS A 110 -17.63 -25.77 4.23
C LYS A 110 -18.89 -26.52 3.80
N GLY A 111 -18.99 -26.80 2.52
CA GLY A 111 -20.15 -27.56 2.00
C GLY A 111 -20.24 -27.54 0.47
N THR A 112 -21.30 -28.19 -0.01
CA THR A 112 -21.74 -28.13 -1.41
C THR A 112 -23.15 -27.53 -1.43
N PHE A 113 -23.34 -26.50 -2.22
CA PHE A 113 -24.57 -25.71 -2.27
C PHE A 113 -25.08 -25.61 -3.71
N LYS A 114 -26.38 -25.39 -3.86
CA LYS A 114 -26.98 -24.99 -5.14
C LYS A 114 -26.50 -23.57 -5.50
N VAL A 115 -26.48 -23.27 -6.78
CA VAL A 115 -26.20 -21.89 -7.26
C VAL A 115 -27.35 -21.40 -8.09
N LYS A 116 -27.77 -20.16 -7.79
CA LYS A 116 -28.68 -19.38 -8.63
C LYS A 116 -27.88 -18.27 -9.31
N THR A 117 -27.75 -18.33 -10.62
CA THR A 117 -27.10 -17.29 -11.41
C THR A 117 -28.09 -16.18 -11.72
N LEU A 118 -27.71 -14.94 -11.42
CA LEU A 118 -28.43 -13.75 -11.77
C LEU A 118 -27.76 -13.09 -12.99
N ASN A 119 -28.28 -13.37 -14.20
CA ASN A 119 -27.70 -12.97 -15.49
C ASN A 119 -27.96 -11.50 -15.85
N THR A 120 -28.18 -10.63 -14.91
CA THR A 120 -28.41 -9.21 -15.21
C THR A 120 -27.09 -8.43 -15.24
N ALA A 121 -26.68 -7.96 -16.41
CA ALA A 121 -25.75 -6.85 -16.56
C ALA A 121 -26.26 -5.67 -15.72
N PRO A 122 -25.40 -4.75 -15.22
CA PRO A 122 -25.57 -4.03 -13.98
C PRO A 122 -27.00 -3.56 -13.73
N ALA A 123 -27.85 -4.48 -13.30
CA ALA A 123 -29.14 -4.14 -12.76
C ALA A 123 -28.89 -3.41 -11.45
N ASP A 124 -29.69 -2.41 -11.16
CA ASP A 124 -29.72 -1.85 -9.81
C ASP A 124 -30.05 -2.95 -8.79
N LEU A 125 -29.74 -2.68 -7.54
CA LEU A 125 -29.95 -3.64 -6.46
C LEU A 125 -31.41 -4.07 -6.35
N ASP A 126 -32.37 -3.15 -6.58
CA ASP A 126 -33.81 -3.40 -6.46
C ASP A 126 -34.26 -4.45 -7.49
N SER A 127 -33.75 -4.37 -8.73
CA SER A 127 -34.03 -5.38 -9.77
C SER A 127 -33.49 -6.75 -9.40
N LEU A 128 -32.30 -6.84 -8.77
CA LEU A 128 -31.74 -8.11 -8.29
C LEU A 128 -32.55 -8.70 -7.13
N LEU A 129 -33.01 -7.88 -6.20
CA LEU A 129 -33.85 -8.30 -5.09
C LEU A 129 -35.20 -8.78 -5.57
N ALA A 130 -35.83 -8.10 -6.54
CA ALA A 130 -37.14 -8.49 -7.11
C ALA A 130 -37.11 -9.89 -7.74
N VAL A 131 -36.01 -10.29 -8.39
CA VAL A 131 -35.84 -11.64 -8.99
C VAL A 131 -35.74 -12.76 -7.93
N THR A 132 -35.39 -12.40 -6.71
CA THR A 132 -35.19 -13.34 -5.59
C THR A 132 -36.32 -13.28 -4.55
N GLU A 133 -37.25 -12.33 -4.68
CA GLU A 133 -38.34 -12.12 -3.74
C GLU A 133 -39.17 -13.41 -3.49
N GLY A 134 -39.45 -13.70 -2.23
CA GLY A 134 -40.23 -14.86 -1.81
C GLY A 134 -39.54 -16.23 -1.95
N GLN A 135 -38.25 -16.28 -2.29
CA GLN A 135 -37.49 -17.52 -2.40
C GLN A 135 -36.67 -17.76 -1.13
N ASP A 136 -36.65 -19.02 -0.66
CA ASP A 136 -35.71 -19.45 0.35
C ASP A 136 -34.35 -19.76 -0.30
N LEU A 137 -33.35 -18.90 -0.01
CA LEU A 137 -31.99 -19.01 -0.55
C LEU A 137 -30.97 -19.38 0.54
N SER A 138 -31.41 -19.75 1.72
CA SER A 138 -30.55 -20.08 2.88
C SER A 138 -29.52 -21.19 2.62
N GLU A 139 -29.79 -22.10 1.66
CA GLU A 139 -28.88 -23.15 1.19
C GLU A 139 -28.39 -22.92 -0.26
N THR A 140 -28.52 -21.71 -0.79
CA THR A 140 -28.20 -21.38 -2.18
C THR A 140 -27.18 -20.26 -2.23
N PHE A 141 -26.16 -20.41 -3.05
CA PHE A 141 -25.26 -19.34 -3.43
C PHE A 141 -25.84 -18.52 -4.57
N ILE A 142 -25.70 -17.21 -4.51
CA ILE A 142 -26.00 -16.31 -5.63
C ILE A 142 -24.74 -16.06 -6.45
N ALA A 143 -24.76 -16.35 -7.75
CA ALA A 143 -23.70 -15.98 -8.68
C ALA A 143 -24.14 -14.75 -9.50
N THR A 144 -23.34 -13.68 -9.51
CA THR A 144 -23.65 -12.44 -10.22
C THR A 144 -22.40 -11.74 -10.69
N ALA A 145 -22.49 -11.02 -11.81
CA ALA A 145 -21.46 -10.08 -12.28
C ALA A 145 -21.62 -8.65 -11.72
N ASN A 146 -22.66 -8.42 -10.91
CA ASN A 146 -22.87 -7.14 -10.24
C ASN A 146 -21.90 -6.99 -9.07
N THR A 147 -21.07 -5.96 -9.10
CA THR A 147 -20.04 -5.66 -8.08
C THR A 147 -20.48 -4.55 -7.11
N ASN A 148 -21.78 -4.35 -6.92
CA ASN A 148 -22.27 -3.40 -5.94
C ASN A 148 -21.70 -3.72 -4.56
N ARG A 149 -21.19 -2.70 -3.88
CA ARG A 149 -20.54 -2.82 -2.58
C ARG A 149 -21.45 -3.47 -1.52
N VAL A 150 -22.73 -3.19 -1.56
CA VAL A 150 -23.74 -3.77 -0.64
C VAL A 150 -23.74 -5.30 -0.72
N LEU A 151 -23.62 -5.88 -1.92
CA LEU A 151 -23.51 -7.34 -2.11
C LEU A 151 -22.25 -7.95 -1.50
N MET A 152 -21.23 -7.13 -1.24
CA MET A 152 -19.95 -7.56 -0.65
C MET A 152 -19.90 -7.36 0.87
N GLU A 153 -20.84 -6.63 1.44
CA GLU A 153 -20.82 -6.21 2.84
C GLU A 153 -22.06 -6.68 3.61
N GLU A 154 -23.16 -6.97 2.92
CA GLU A 154 -24.45 -7.34 3.53
C GLU A 154 -25.04 -8.58 2.85
N ASN A 155 -25.75 -9.41 3.62
CA ASN A 155 -26.51 -10.56 3.09
C ASN A 155 -27.90 -10.13 2.62
N VAL A 156 -27.98 -9.31 1.59
CA VAL A 156 -29.24 -8.74 1.08
C VAL A 156 -30.18 -9.78 0.45
N PHE A 157 -29.71 -11.00 0.18
CA PHE A 157 -30.49 -12.08 -0.43
C PHE A 157 -30.94 -13.15 0.57
N ASP A 158 -30.54 -13.06 1.84
CA ASP A 158 -30.67 -14.16 2.81
C ASP A 158 -30.13 -15.48 2.26
N ALA A 159 -29.01 -15.41 1.51
CA ALA A 159 -28.39 -16.52 0.82
C ALA A 159 -27.30 -17.20 1.66
N ALA A 160 -26.90 -18.44 1.28
CA ALA A 160 -25.77 -19.14 1.89
C ALA A 160 -24.41 -18.49 1.57
N GLY A 161 -24.33 -17.71 0.49
CA GLY A 161 -23.12 -17.03 0.07
C GLY A 161 -23.26 -16.38 -1.31
N VAL A 162 -22.23 -15.61 -1.71
CA VAL A 162 -22.21 -14.91 -2.99
C VAL A 162 -20.95 -15.26 -3.78
N ILE A 163 -21.10 -15.50 -5.09
CA ILE A 163 -20.02 -15.62 -6.07
C ILE A 163 -20.07 -14.39 -6.96
N LEU A 164 -19.06 -13.55 -6.89
CA LEU A 164 -18.91 -12.38 -7.77
C LEU A 164 -18.07 -12.77 -8.98
N LEU A 165 -18.68 -12.76 -10.16
CA LEU A 165 -18.01 -13.02 -11.43
C LEU A 165 -17.32 -11.75 -11.92
N THR A 166 -16.00 -11.76 -12.00
CA THR A 166 -15.23 -10.56 -12.32
C THR A 166 -14.14 -10.82 -13.37
N LYS A 167 -13.81 -9.77 -14.15
CA LYS A 167 -12.68 -9.83 -15.10
C LYS A 167 -11.33 -9.67 -14.41
N GLN A 168 -11.31 -8.93 -13.27
CA GLN A 168 -10.07 -8.65 -12.52
C GLN A 168 -10.17 -9.24 -11.13
N LEU A 169 -9.16 -10.04 -10.78
CA LEU A 169 -9.03 -10.65 -9.47
C LEU A 169 -8.04 -9.84 -8.63
N TRP A 170 -8.52 -8.75 -8.05
CA TRP A 170 -7.80 -7.98 -7.03
C TRP A 170 -8.26 -8.39 -5.64
N TRP A 171 -7.29 -8.69 -4.80
CA TRP A 171 -7.58 -9.00 -3.40
C TRP A 171 -7.40 -7.78 -2.52
N HIS A 172 -8.04 -7.81 -1.37
CA HIS A 172 -7.91 -6.79 -0.33
C HIS A 172 -7.90 -7.47 1.02
N VAL A 173 -7.12 -6.93 1.94
CA VAL A 173 -7.12 -7.37 3.33
C VAL A 173 -8.31 -6.76 4.08
N SER A 174 -8.71 -7.38 5.19
CA SER A 174 -9.78 -6.87 6.05
C SER A 174 -9.47 -5.46 6.56
N ASN A 175 -10.47 -4.60 6.61
CA ASN A 175 -10.39 -3.23 7.13
C ASN A 175 -10.88 -3.10 8.58
N GLY A 176 -10.77 -4.15 9.36
CA GLY A 176 -11.12 -4.14 10.80
C GLY A 176 -12.61 -4.23 11.11
N HIS A 177 -13.49 -4.23 10.10
CA HIS A 177 -14.92 -4.38 10.31
C HIS A 177 -15.29 -5.85 10.56
N GLN A 178 -16.51 -6.04 11.03
CA GLN A 178 -17.05 -7.35 11.41
C GLN A 178 -16.85 -8.39 10.31
N VAL A 179 -16.67 -9.65 10.73
CA VAL A 179 -16.79 -10.81 9.84
C VAL A 179 -18.22 -10.81 9.30
N MET A 180 -18.38 -11.00 8.01
CA MET A 180 -19.69 -11.06 7.36
C MET A 180 -20.45 -12.31 7.81
N ASP A 181 -21.78 -12.29 7.68
CA ASP A 181 -22.62 -13.44 7.97
C ASP A 181 -22.45 -14.55 6.93
N ILE A 182 -22.10 -14.20 5.70
CA ILE A 182 -21.92 -15.12 4.58
C ILE A 182 -20.57 -14.94 3.88
N PRO A 183 -20.03 -15.99 3.24
CA PRO A 183 -18.85 -15.87 2.41
C PRO A 183 -19.17 -15.14 1.10
N VAL A 184 -18.25 -14.28 0.70
CA VAL A 184 -18.23 -13.69 -0.63
C VAL A 184 -16.96 -14.14 -1.35
N ILE A 185 -17.12 -14.73 -2.52
CA ILE A 185 -16.03 -15.28 -3.32
C ILE A 185 -15.99 -14.57 -4.67
N LYS A 186 -14.87 -14.05 -5.06
CA LYS A 186 -14.63 -13.52 -6.41
C LYS A 186 -14.13 -14.67 -7.29
N ALA A 187 -14.82 -14.95 -8.39
CA ALA A 187 -14.37 -15.92 -9.39
C ALA A 187 -14.08 -15.20 -10.72
N GLY A 188 -12.98 -15.56 -11.36
CA GLY A 188 -12.64 -15.05 -12.67
C GLY A 188 -13.68 -15.50 -13.70
N ILE A 189 -14.24 -14.54 -14.45
CA ILE A 189 -15.30 -14.84 -15.44
C ILE A 189 -14.85 -15.83 -16.54
N THR A 190 -13.54 -15.83 -16.85
CA THR A 190 -12.95 -16.78 -17.82
C THR A 190 -12.73 -18.18 -17.26
N ALA A 191 -12.71 -18.31 -15.93
CA ALA A 191 -12.56 -19.59 -15.23
C ALA A 191 -13.91 -20.18 -14.81
N ALA A 192 -14.96 -19.38 -14.73
CA ALA A 192 -16.31 -19.84 -14.40
C ALA A 192 -16.97 -20.47 -15.64
N PRO A 193 -17.76 -21.56 -15.47
CA PRO A 193 -18.60 -22.08 -16.54
C PRO A 193 -19.72 -21.08 -16.86
N GLU A 194 -20.28 -21.16 -18.08
CA GLU A 194 -21.38 -20.29 -18.52
C GLU A 194 -22.62 -20.43 -17.63
N GLU A 195 -22.95 -21.65 -17.24
CA GLU A 195 -24.01 -21.94 -16.26
C GLU A 195 -23.40 -22.58 -15.00
N ILE A 196 -23.73 -22.03 -13.86
CA ILE A 196 -23.28 -22.54 -12.56
C ILE A 196 -24.49 -23.11 -11.80
N HIS A 197 -24.47 -24.42 -11.56
CA HIS A 197 -25.54 -25.12 -10.84
C HIS A 197 -25.18 -25.45 -9.41
N THR A 198 -23.89 -25.75 -9.18
CA THR A 198 -23.39 -26.14 -7.86
C THR A 198 -22.07 -25.49 -7.55
N VAL A 199 -21.85 -25.19 -6.28
CA VAL A 199 -20.57 -24.77 -5.71
C VAL A 199 -20.18 -25.66 -4.55
N THR A 200 -18.96 -26.19 -4.58
CA THR A 200 -18.31 -26.79 -3.41
C THR A 200 -17.28 -25.83 -2.89
N VAL A 201 -17.36 -25.46 -1.63
CA VAL A 201 -16.54 -24.42 -1.01
C VAL A 201 -15.98 -24.88 0.33
N ALA A 202 -14.73 -24.53 0.61
CA ALA A 202 -14.14 -24.63 1.93
C ALA A 202 -13.31 -23.35 2.20
N VAL A 203 -13.74 -22.59 3.17
CA VAL A 203 -13.07 -21.39 3.66
C VAL A 203 -12.94 -21.48 5.17
N ARG A 204 -11.80 -21.11 5.70
CA ARG A 204 -11.58 -20.95 7.14
C ARG A 204 -11.03 -19.58 7.41
N ASN A 205 -11.62 -18.89 8.35
CA ASN A 205 -11.14 -17.60 8.83
C ASN A 205 -10.66 -17.67 10.28
N LYS A 206 -9.95 -16.62 10.68
CA LYS A 206 -9.65 -16.32 12.08
C LYS A 206 -9.72 -14.81 12.26
N TYR A 207 -10.67 -14.37 13.05
CA TYR A 207 -10.82 -12.96 13.42
C TYR A 207 -9.98 -12.66 14.66
N HIS A 208 -9.30 -11.53 14.65
CA HIS A 208 -8.55 -10.97 15.76
C HIS A 208 -9.13 -9.60 16.06
N GLU A 209 -9.73 -9.44 17.21
CA GLU A 209 -10.30 -8.17 17.66
C GLU A 209 -9.20 -7.14 17.96
N ALA A 210 -8.06 -7.58 18.46
CA ALA A 210 -6.92 -6.73 18.79
C ALA A 210 -5.60 -7.42 18.39
N TYR A 211 -5.22 -7.28 17.13
CA TYR A 211 -3.92 -7.71 16.63
C TYR A 211 -2.92 -6.58 16.78
N THR A 212 -1.83 -6.81 17.52
CA THR A 212 -0.77 -5.80 17.68
C THR A 212 0.13 -5.80 16.45
N THR A 213 0.24 -4.64 15.80
CA THR A 213 1.19 -4.32 14.76
C THR A 213 1.99 -3.08 15.13
N GLU A 214 2.99 -2.68 14.35
CA GLU A 214 3.87 -1.57 14.69
C GLU A 214 4.27 -0.72 13.49
N ASN A 215 4.24 0.61 13.59
CA ASN A 215 4.98 1.48 12.70
C ASN A 215 6.48 1.38 13.03
N VAL A 216 7.34 1.50 12.02
CA VAL A 216 8.80 1.48 12.22
C VAL A 216 9.36 2.87 11.92
N ALA A 217 9.85 3.56 12.94
CA ALA A 217 10.32 4.93 12.84
C ALA A 217 11.81 5.06 13.21
N ALA A 218 12.53 5.83 12.39
CA ALA A 218 13.94 6.13 12.61
C ALA A 218 14.25 7.57 12.21
N MET A 219 15.31 8.14 12.78
CA MET A 219 15.64 9.55 12.58
C MET A 219 17.11 9.75 12.23
N VAL A 220 17.35 10.70 11.33
CA VAL A 220 18.63 11.40 11.15
C VAL A 220 18.46 12.81 11.71
N ARG A 221 19.26 13.16 12.71
CA ARG A 221 19.21 14.48 13.36
C ARG A 221 19.71 15.58 12.43
N GLY A 222 18.99 16.68 12.37
CA GLY A 222 19.35 17.87 11.59
C GLY A 222 20.58 18.58 12.14
N THR A 223 21.36 19.18 11.22
CA THR A 223 22.64 19.85 11.57
C THR A 223 22.46 21.28 12.05
N ARG A 224 21.34 21.95 11.68
CA ARG A 224 21.12 23.37 11.97
C ARG A 224 19.82 23.63 12.75
N TYR A 225 18.75 22.93 12.40
CA TYR A 225 17.42 23.06 13.01
C TYR A 225 16.91 21.67 13.43
N PRO A 226 17.55 21.04 14.44
CA PRO A 226 17.25 19.65 14.82
C PRO A 226 15.85 19.45 15.42
N GLU A 227 15.15 20.52 15.80
CA GLU A 227 13.77 20.52 16.30
C GLU A 227 12.71 20.76 15.22
N LYS A 228 13.13 20.94 13.95
CA LYS A 228 12.25 20.98 12.78
C LYS A 228 12.37 19.67 12.01
N TYR A 229 11.26 19.18 11.51
CA TYR A 229 11.19 17.82 10.97
C TYR A 229 10.62 17.80 9.55
N ILE A 230 11.12 16.88 8.73
CA ILE A 230 10.49 16.43 7.49
C ILE A 230 10.31 14.92 7.62
N LEU A 231 9.11 14.45 7.29
CA LEU A 231 8.78 13.03 7.29
C LEU A 231 8.91 12.44 5.88
N LEU A 232 9.59 11.31 5.78
CA LEU A 232 9.67 10.48 4.58
C LEU A 232 9.01 9.16 4.90
N THR A 233 7.88 8.87 4.25
CA THR A 233 7.01 7.77 4.65
C THR A 233 6.70 6.82 3.50
N ALA A 234 6.43 5.57 3.84
CA ALA A 234 5.89 4.54 2.98
C ALA A 234 5.22 3.47 3.86
N HIS A 235 4.23 2.74 3.36
CA HIS A 235 3.77 1.58 4.11
C HIS A 235 4.57 0.33 3.78
N TYR A 236 4.77 -0.54 4.77
CA TYR A 236 5.53 -1.77 4.58
C TYR A 236 4.67 -3.03 4.64
N ASP A 237 3.46 -2.94 5.18
CA ASP A 237 2.50 -4.04 5.11
C ASP A 237 2.00 -4.23 3.67
N HIS A 238 1.39 -5.37 3.42
CA HIS A 238 0.68 -5.66 2.20
C HIS A 238 -0.38 -6.72 2.48
N LEU A 239 -1.02 -7.25 1.45
CA LEU A 239 -2.22 -8.09 1.57
C LEU A 239 -1.99 -9.38 2.37
N GLY A 240 -0.77 -9.87 2.45
CA GLY A 240 -0.45 -11.07 3.20
C GLY A 240 -0.76 -12.36 2.45
N ARG A 241 -1.50 -13.25 3.11
CA ARG A 241 -1.84 -14.57 2.57
C ARG A 241 -3.35 -14.82 2.58
N MET A 242 -3.83 -15.41 1.52
CA MET A 242 -5.13 -16.06 1.46
C MET A 242 -4.94 -17.55 1.72
N GLY A 243 -4.98 -17.94 2.99
CA GLY A 243 -4.69 -19.31 3.41
C GLY A 243 -3.20 -19.67 3.39
N LYS A 244 -2.90 -20.97 3.32
CA LYS A 244 -1.53 -21.47 3.43
C LYS A 244 -0.74 -21.42 2.12
N GLU A 245 -1.42 -21.50 0.98
CA GLU A 245 -0.80 -21.72 -0.33
C GLU A 245 -0.60 -20.42 -1.12
N VAL A 246 -1.48 -19.45 -0.96
CA VAL A 246 -1.45 -18.20 -1.73
C VAL A 246 -0.86 -17.08 -0.89
N TYR A 247 0.14 -16.38 -1.40
CA TYR A 247 0.63 -15.12 -0.84
C TYR A 247 0.69 -14.03 -1.92
N PHE A 248 0.56 -12.80 -1.50
CA PHE A 248 0.62 -11.62 -2.35
C PHE A 248 1.96 -10.93 -2.11
N PRO A 249 2.88 -10.94 -3.09
CA PRO A 249 4.25 -10.47 -2.87
C PRO A 249 4.36 -8.98 -2.60
N GLY A 250 3.59 -8.15 -3.34
CA GLY A 250 3.57 -6.69 -3.17
C GLY A 250 4.93 -6.04 -3.41
N ALA A 251 5.55 -6.33 -4.56
CA ALA A 251 6.84 -5.73 -4.90
C ALA A 251 6.69 -4.26 -5.27
N HIS A 252 5.68 -3.96 -6.09
CA HIS A 252 5.31 -2.60 -6.48
C HIS A 252 4.58 -1.90 -5.32
N ASP A 253 3.62 -2.60 -4.73
CA ASP A 253 2.78 -2.17 -3.63
C ASP A 253 3.14 -2.92 -2.32
N ASN A 254 3.83 -2.35 -1.35
CA ASN A 254 4.64 -1.15 -1.47
C ASN A 254 6.06 -1.44 -0.95
N ALA A 255 6.63 -2.61 -1.37
CA ALA A 255 8.05 -2.84 -1.08
C ALA A 255 8.93 -1.81 -1.79
N SER A 256 8.47 -1.27 -2.94
CA SER A 256 9.19 -0.26 -3.72
C SER A 256 9.33 1.06 -2.95
N GLY A 257 8.26 1.62 -2.40
CA GLY A 257 8.29 2.83 -1.58
C GLY A 257 9.05 2.62 -0.27
N THR A 258 8.87 1.47 0.36
CA THR A 258 9.63 1.07 1.56
C THR A 258 11.13 1.02 1.28
N ALA A 259 11.55 0.49 0.12
CA ALA A 259 12.94 0.47 -0.29
C ALA A 259 13.50 1.88 -0.53
N MET A 260 12.70 2.77 -1.15
CA MET A 260 13.11 4.15 -1.40
C MET A 260 13.34 4.92 -0.09
N ILE A 261 12.45 4.82 0.89
CA ILE A 261 12.68 5.51 2.17
C ILE A 261 13.89 4.92 2.92
N ALA A 262 14.17 3.63 2.79
CA ALA A 262 15.35 3.01 3.38
C ALA A 262 16.65 3.46 2.69
N ASP A 263 16.63 3.67 1.38
CA ASP A 263 17.78 4.16 0.63
C ASP A 263 18.05 5.64 0.89
N LEU A 264 17.00 6.48 0.92
CA LEU A 264 17.08 7.87 1.35
C LEU A 264 17.61 7.99 2.78
N ALA A 265 17.17 7.11 3.68
CA ALA A 265 17.67 7.05 5.05
C ALA A 265 19.16 6.79 5.11
N ARG A 266 19.65 5.82 4.31
CA ARG A 266 21.07 5.51 4.17
C ARG A 266 21.87 6.71 3.64
N TYR A 267 21.33 7.39 2.63
CA TYR A 267 21.97 8.59 2.05
C TYR A 267 22.07 9.72 3.08
N PHE A 268 20.96 10.06 3.73
CA PHE A 268 20.95 11.17 4.69
C PHE A 268 21.67 10.85 6.01
N ALA A 269 21.87 9.60 6.36
CA ALA A 269 22.76 9.24 7.47
C ALA A 269 24.22 9.66 7.24
N GLN A 270 24.65 9.69 5.98
CA GLN A 270 26.00 10.12 5.57
C GLN A 270 26.03 11.60 5.17
N ASN A 271 24.91 12.17 4.78
CA ASN A 271 24.74 13.55 4.30
C ASN A 271 23.57 14.24 5.04
N PRO A 272 23.72 14.53 6.34
CA PRO A 272 22.60 15.06 7.13
C PRO A 272 22.09 16.38 6.61
N ALA A 273 20.73 16.51 6.54
CA ALA A 273 20.05 17.73 6.16
C ALA A 273 20.12 18.81 7.28
N PRO A 274 19.80 20.08 6.97
CA PRO A 274 19.72 21.12 8.01
C PRO A 274 18.66 20.83 9.07
N VAL A 275 17.54 20.21 8.72
CA VAL A 275 16.45 19.79 9.61
C VAL A 275 16.52 18.28 9.89
N SER A 276 15.89 17.83 10.96
CA SER A 276 15.78 16.39 11.27
C SER A 276 14.86 15.70 10.27
N LEU A 277 15.26 14.51 9.81
CA LEU A 277 14.48 13.67 8.91
C LEU A 277 13.99 12.44 9.64
N LEU A 278 12.67 12.26 9.67
CA LEU A 278 12.03 11.03 10.14
C LEU A 278 11.69 10.13 8.96
N PHE A 279 12.14 8.89 9.04
CA PHE A 279 11.80 7.82 8.11
C PHE A 279 10.82 6.91 8.81
N ILE A 280 9.59 6.84 8.29
CA ILE A 280 8.52 6.05 8.90
C ILE A 280 8.00 5.05 7.89
N ALA A 281 8.17 3.77 8.19
CA ALA A 281 7.49 2.70 7.50
C ALA A 281 6.18 2.39 8.27
N PHE A 282 5.05 2.79 7.72
CA PHE A 282 3.74 2.56 8.32
C PHE A 282 3.29 1.10 8.16
N SER A 283 2.57 0.61 9.13
CA SER A 283 1.82 -0.64 9.06
C SER A 283 0.33 -0.35 8.91
N ALA A 284 -0.42 -1.35 8.45
CA ALA A 284 -1.87 -1.29 8.38
C ALA A 284 -2.43 -0.16 7.47
N GLU A 285 -1.70 0.17 6.43
CA GLU A 285 -2.20 1.00 5.34
C GLU A 285 -3.34 0.28 4.62
N GLU A 286 -3.10 -0.97 4.23
CA GLU A 286 -4.03 -1.84 3.49
C GLU A 286 -5.32 -2.16 4.27
N THR A 287 -5.31 -1.95 5.58
CA THR A 287 -6.50 -2.11 6.44
C THR A 287 -7.31 -0.84 6.59
N GLY A 288 -6.92 0.25 5.93
CA GLY A 288 -7.60 1.54 5.96
C GLY A 288 -6.77 2.64 6.61
N LEU A 289 -5.47 2.72 6.31
CA LEU A 289 -4.54 3.77 6.76
C LEU A 289 -4.36 3.82 8.29
N GLU A 290 -4.56 2.70 9.00
CA GLU A 290 -4.62 2.70 10.46
C GLU A 290 -3.29 3.09 11.10
N GLY A 291 -2.14 2.77 10.48
CA GLY A 291 -0.82 3.13 10.98
C GLY A 291 -0.53 4.63 10.95
N SER A 292 -0.82 5.28 9.84
CA SER A 292 -0.66 6.74 9.70
C SER A 292 -1.70 7.52 10.50
N LYS A 293 -2.91 7.00 10.61
CA LYS A 293 -3.95 7.52 11.49
C LYS A 293 -3.52 7.48 12.96
N TYR A 294 -3.01 6.33 13.41
CA TYR A 294 -2.48 6.19 14.76
C TYR A 294 -1.31 7.14 15.03
N TYR A 295 -0.37 7.27 14.07
CA TYR A 295 0.73 8.21 14.17
C TYR A 295 0.26 9.66 14.27
N ALA A 296 -0.70 10.08 13.44
CA ALA A 296 -1.24 11.43 13.48
C ALA A 296 -1.92 11.78 14.82
N GLN A 297 -2.49 10.79 15.49
CA GLN A 297 -3.08 10.92 16.82
C GLN A 297 -2.06 10.81 17.97
N ASN A 298 -0.94 10.10 17.75
CA ASN A 298 0.11 9.83 18.72
C ASN A 298 1.49 10.11 18.11
N PRO A 299 1.79 11.35 17.69
CA PRO A 299 2.98 11.64 16.91
C PRO A 299 4.25 11.49 17.76
N LEU A 300 5.29 10.90 17.18
CA LEU A 300 6.60 10.72 17.81
C LEU A 300 7.41 12.04 17.89
N VAL A 301 7.04 13.03 17.08
CA VAL A 301 7.56 14.40 17.09
C VAL A 301 6.40 15.37 16.94
N PRO A 302 6.48 16.62 17.45
CA PRO A 302 5.38 17.58 17.36
C PRO A 302 4.98 17.84 15.89
N LEU A 303 3.70 17.72 15.56
CA LEU A 303 3.19 18.01 14.21
C LEU A 303 3.42 19.48 13.82
N ASP A 304 3.29 20.43 14.75
CA ASP A 304 3.55 21.87 14.51
C ASP A 304 5.02 22.17 14.18
N SER A 305 5.92 21.25 14.48
CA SER A 305 7.33 21.33 14.12
C SER A 305 7.67 20.55 12.88
N THR A 306 6.69 19.89 12.26
CA THR A 306 6.83 19.11 11.03
C THR A 306 6.54 20.02 9.83
N LEU A 307 7.57 20.29 9.07
CA LEU A 307 7.50 21.22 7.93
C LEU A 307 6.79 20.59 6.72
N PHE A 308 6.99 19.31 6.52
CA PHE A 308 6.43 18.58 5.38
C PHE A 308 6.44 17.07 5.61
N SER A 309 5.51 16.36 4.98
CA SER A 309 5.51 14.90 4.86
C SER A 309 5.47 14.47 3.40
N LEU A 310 6.37 13.58 3.01
CA LEU A 310 6.41 12.99 1.68
C LEU A 310 6.19 11.49 1.77
N ASN A 311 5.06 11.04 1.26
CA ASN A 311 4.70 9.63 1.21
C ASN A 311 5.02 9.04 -0.16
N LEU A 312 5.70 7.90 -0.19
CA LEU A 312 6.13 7.20 -1.39
C LEU A 312 5.43 5.84 -1.45
N ASP A 313 4.63 5.65 -2.47
CA ASP A 313 3.83 4.46 -2.62
C ASP A 313 3.67 4.12 -4.10
N ILE A 314 3.78 2.83 -4.45
CA ILE A 314 3.70 2.35 -5.83
C ILE A 314 4.74 3.06 -6.72
N ILE A 315 6.03 2.89 -6.44
CA ILE A 315 7.10 3.60 -7.17
C ILE A 315 8.01 2.68 -8.03
N GLY A 316 7.55 1.49 -8.35
CA GLY A 316 8.34 0.51 -9.10
C GLY A 316 8.31 0.66 -10.63
N SER A 317 7.49 1.55 -11.20
CA SER A 317 7.39 1.84 -12.64
C SER A 317 7.95 3.23 -12.98
N GLY A 318 7.41 3.94 -13.95
CA GLY A 318 7.69 5.36 -14.19
C GLY A 318 8.01 5.75 -15.62
N SER A 319 7.72 4.91 -16.63
CA SER A 319 8.00 5.20 -18.04
C SER A 319 7.26 6.44 -18.57
N THR A 320 6.15 6.83 -17.93
CA THR A 320 5.42 8.07 -18.25
C THR A 320 5.65 9.20 -17.23
N GLY A 321 6.25 8.92 -16.08
CA GLY A 321 6.57 9.90 -15.04
C GLY A 321 5.99 9.56 -13.68
N ILE A 322 5.55 10.58 -12.93
CA ILE A 322 4.97 10.46 -11.60
C ILE A 322 3.68 11.27 -11.47
N THR A 323 2.88 10.94 -10.48
CA THR A 323 1.73 11.77 -10.05
C THR A 323 1.86 12.14 -8.57
N VAL A 324 1.50 13.38 -8.25
CA VAL A 324 1.55 13.96 -6.91
C VAL A 324 0.13 14.23 -6.42
N VAL A 325 -0.34 13.45 -5.45
CA VAL A 325 -1.60 13.71 -4.73
C VAL A 325 -1.36 14.88 -3.77
N ASN A 326 -2.33 15.73 -3.59
CA ASN A 326 -2.27 17.05 -2.97
C ASN A 326 -1.47 18.11 -3.76
N GLY A 327 -0.93 17.76 -4.94
CA GLY A 327 -0.19 18.73 -5.78
C GLY A 327 -1.01 19.94 -6.21
N SER A 328 -2.35 19.82 -6.38
CA SER A 328 -3.21 20.94 -6.73
C SER A 328 -3.67 21.77 -5.52
N VAL A 329 -3.63 21.21 -4.30
CA VAL A 329 -4.04 21.92 -3.07
C VAL A 329 -2.85 22.52 -2.31
N LEU A 330 -1.61 22.17 -2.69
CA LEU A 330 -0.36 22.70 -2.17
C LEU A 330 0.51 23.27 -3.32
N PRO A 331 0.04 24.30 -4.03
CA PRO A 331 0.66 24.76 -5.28
C PRO A 331 2.09 25.29 -5.12
N GLU A 332 2.45 25.89 -3.98
CA GLU A 332 3.80 26.41 -3.73
C GLU A 332 4.83 25.27 -3.66
N TYR A 333 4.51 24.19 -2.93
CA TYR A 333 5.37 23.02 -2.84
C TYR A 333 5.43 22.27 -4.18
N PHE A 334 4.30 22.20 -4.90
CA PHE A 334 4.25 21.58 -6.21
C PHE A 334 5.12 22.36 -7.22
N SER A 335 5.09 23.70 -7.18
CA SER A 335 5.95 24.55 -8.02
C SER A 335 7.43 24.34 -7.70
N LEU A 336 7.80 24.19 -6.43
CA LEU A 336 9.17 23.86 -6.05
C LEU A 336 9.59 22.49 -6.65
N LEU A 337 8.75 21.48 -6.51
CA LEU A 337 9.03 20.12 -7.03
C LEU A 337 9.23 20.13 -8.55
N THR A 338 8.35 20.82 -9.28
CA THR A 338 8.44 20.94 -10.74
C THR A 338 9.66 21.73 -11.19
N ALA A 339 10.00 22.85 -10.52
CA ALA A 339 11.20 23.62 -10.83
C ALA A 339 12.50 22.82 -10.63
N ILE A 340 12.55 21.97 -9.60
CA ILE A 340 13.66 21.02 -9.40
C ILE A 340 13.75 20.05 -10.58
N ASN A 341 12.61 19.51 -11.01
CA ASN A 341 12.59 18.56 -12.13
C ASN A 341 12.94 19.23 -13.47
N GLU A 342 12.45 20.43 -13.74
CA GLU A 342 12.79 21.21 -14.94
C GLU A 342 14.30 21.44 -15.05
N LYS A 343 14.96 21.72 -13.94
CA LYS A 343 16.41 21.94 -13.91
C LYS A 343 17.22 20.65 -14.14
N ASN A 344 16.76 19.51 -13.60
CA ASN A 344 17.56 18.30 -13.51
C ASN A 344 17.04 17.15 -14.38
N THR A 345 15.82 17.22 -14.88
CA THR A 345 15.17 16.19 -15.72
C THR A 345 15.17 14.81 -15.04
N TYR A 346 14.84 14.77 -13.75
CA TYR A 346 14.83 13.53 -12.96
C TYR A 346 13.76 12.54 -13.40
N VAL A 347 12.56 13.05 -13.72
CA VAL A 347 11.44 12.23 -14.19
C VAL A 347 10.83 12.87 -15.43
N LYS A 348 10.21 12.03 -16.28
CA LYS A 348 9.71 12.45 -17.60
C LYS A 348 8.58 13.49 -17.50
N ASN A 349 7.66 13.27 -16.56
CA ASN A 349 6.50 14.14 -16.35
C ASN A 349 6.08 14.11 -14.87
N ILE A 350 5.49 15.22 -14.40
CA ILE A 350 4.90 15.33 -13.07
C ILE A 350 3.45 15.74 -13.20
N GLY A 351 2.55 14.78 -13.04
CA GLY A 351 1.11 15.00 -12.91
C GLY A 351 0.74 15.46 -11.50
N LYS A 352 -0.41 16.13 -11.35
CA LYS A 352 -0.95 16.53 -10.05
C LYS A 352 -2.40 16.12 -9.88
N ARG A 353 -2.76 15.79 -8.64
CA ARG A 353 -4.13 15.50 -8.21
C ARG A 353 -4.49 16.38 -7.01
N GLY A 354 -5.81 16.46 -6.74
CA GLY A 354 -6.36 17.05 -5.52
C GLY A 354 -6.22 16.15 -4.30
N GLU A 355 -6.88 16.53 -3.22
CA GLU A 355 -6.95 15.74 -2.00
C GLU A 355 -7.63 14.38 -2.25
N ALA A 356 -7.05 13.33 -1.70
CA ALA A 356 -7.62 11.98 -1.72
C ALA A 356 -7.15 11.18 -0.50
N ALA A 357 -8.07 10.40 0.11
CA ALA A 357 -7.77 9.51 1.23
C ALA A 357 -7.34 8.13 0.70
N ASN A 358 -6.23 8.07 -0.02
CA ASN A 358 -5.81 6.89 -0.76
C ASN A 358 -4.36 6.45 -0.50
N SER A 359 -3.68 7.02 0.50
CA SER A 359 -2.43 6.54 1.09
C SER A 359 -2.10 7.35 2.36
N ASP A 360 -1.00 7.05 3.05
CA ASP A 360 -0.63 7.49 4.40
C ASP A 360 -0.39 8.99 4.58
N HIS A 361 -0.25 9.77 3.51
CA HIS A 361 -0.18 11.23 3.58
C HIS A 361 -1.44 11.88 4.15
N TYR A 362 -2.60 11.18 4.03
CA TYR A 362 -3.92 11.77 4.28
C TYR A 362 -4.10 12.26 5.71
N PHE A 363 -3.86 11.41 6.70
CA PHE A 363 -4.07 11.82 8.10
C PHE A 363 -3.07 12.88 8.58
N LEU A 364 -1.85 12.90 8.07
CA LEU A 364 -0.89 13.97 8.34
C LEU A 364 -1.38 15.29 7.78
N TYR A 365 -1.84 15.29 6.52
CA TYR A 365 -2.42 16.47 5.87
C TYR A 365 -3.65 16.99 6.62
N LYS A 366 -4.57 16.12 7.03
CA LYS A 366 -5.77 16.50 7.81
C LYS A 366 -5.46 17.04 9.19
N ASN A 367 -4.28 16.77 9.73
CA ASN A 367 -3.79 17.32 11.01
C ASN A 367 -2.81 18.50 10.82
N GLY A 368 -2.85 19.17 9.66
CA GLY A 368 -2.17 20.44 9.41
C GLY A 368 -0.73 20.34 8.91
N VAL A 369 -0.20 19.14 8.67
CA VAL A 369 1.13 18.95 8.08
C VAL A 369 1.00 18.98 6.56
N PRO A 370 1.63 19.92 5.84
CA PRO A 370 1.68 19.86 4.38
C PRO A 370 2.23 18.50 3.93
N ALA A 371 1.49 17.80 3.06
CA ALA A 371 1.86 16.43 2.69
C ALA A 371 1.57 16.13 1.23
N PHE A 372 2.54 15.48 0.57
CA PHE A 372 2.36 14.84 -0.74
C PHE A 372 2.34 13.33 -0.62
N PHE A 373 1.58 12.70 -1.51
CA PHE A 373 1.76 11.32 -1.88
C PHE A 373 2.22 11.25 -3.34
N ILE A 374 3.34 10.59 -3.58
CA ILE A 374 3.93 10.40 -4.91
C ILE A 374 3.86 8.91 -5.29
N TYR A 375 3.33 8.63 -6.49
CA TYR A 375 3.39 7.34 -7.13
C TYR A 375 3.88 7.47 -8.58
N THR A 376 4.48 6.41 -9.12
CA THR A 376 4.94 6.36 -10.51
C THR A 376 3.81 5.98 -11.45
N THR A 377 3.95 6.39 -12.72
CA THR A 377 3.01 6.09 -13.80
C THR A 377 3.73 5.47 -14.98
N GLY A 378 3.11 4.46 -15.61
CA GLY A 378 3.67 3.74 -16.75
C GLY A 378 2.89 2.46 -17.03
N GLU A 379 2.90 2.02 -18.28
CA GLU A 379 2.23 0.80 -18.73
C GLU A 379 3.14 -0.44 -18.66
N GLU A 380 4.42 -0.23 -18.35
CA GLU A 380 5.44 -1.29 -18.31
C GLU A 380 5.28 -2.24 -17.12
N TYR A 381 4.45 -1.89 -16.13
CA TYR A 381 4.10 -2.73 -15.00
C TYR A 381 2.70 -2.41 -14.49
N THR A 382 1.79 -3.38 -14.56
CA THR A 382 0.37 -3.20 -14.24
C THR A 382 -0.13 -4.13 -13.13
N GLU A 383 0.79 -4.90 -12.53
CA GLU A 383 0.46 -5.81 -11.44
C GLU A 383 0.15 -5.03 -10.17
N TYR A 384 -1.04 -5.28 -9.62
CA TYR A 384 -1.56 -4.61 -8.44
C TYR A 384 -2.53 -5.54 -7.70
N HIS A 385 -2.38 -5.67 -6.40
CA HIS A 385 -3.24 -6.47 -5.52
C HIS A 385 -3.47 -7.92 -6.01
N ASN A 386 -2.47 -8.51 -6.63
CA ASN A 386 -2.52 -9.88 -7.15
C ASN A 386 -1.20 -10.64 -6.88
N VAL A 387 -1.19 -11.93 -7.19
CA VAL A 387 -0.05 -12.82 -6.92
C VAL A 387 1.15 -12.61 -7.86
N ASN A 388 1.01 -11.76 -8.88
CA ASN A 388 2.03 -11.48 -9.88
C ASN A 388 2.83 -10.19 -9.58
N ASP A 389 2.45 -9.43 -8.57
CA ASP A 389 3.25 -8.26 -8.13
C ASP A 389 4.55 -8.72 -7.45
N ARG A 390 5.51 -9.16 -8.27
CA ARG A 390 6.75 -9.81 -7.88
C ARG A 390 7.97 -8.94 -8.15
N ALA A 391 9.02 -9.14 -7.36
CA ALA A 391 10.27 -8.40 -7.47
C ALA A 391 11.00 -8.63 -8.81
N GLU A 392 10.91 -9.85 -9.37
CA GLU A 392 11.60 -10.26 -10.58
C GLU A 392 11.16 -9.49 -11.82
N GLY A 393 9.91 -9.07 -11.90
CA GLY A 393 9.35 -8.32 -13.03
C GLY A 393 9.33 -6.81 -12.83
N LEU A 394 9.69 -6.30 -11.65
CA LEU A 394 9.56 -4.89 -11.33
C LEU A 394 10.67 -4.05 -12.01
N PRO A 395 10.33 -3.11 -12.92
CA PRO A 395 11.31 -2.44 -13.77
C PRO A 395 12.14 -1.38 -13.05
N LEU A 396 11.61 -0.69 -12.06
CA LEU A 396 12.21 0.44 -11.34
C LEU A 396 12.62 1.62 -12.26
N THR A 397 11.88 1.83 -13.34
CA THR A 397 12.21 2.76 -14.45
C THR A 397 12.55 4.17 -13.98
N ALA A 398 11.75 4.75 -13.08
CA ALA A 398 11.98 6.10 -12.57
C ALA A 398 12.77 6.15 -11.25
N TYR A 399 13.21 5.02 -10.70
CA TYR A 399 13.72 4.94 -9.32
C TYR A 399 14.84 5.93 -9.03
N ASN A 400 15.92 5.90 -9.82
CA ASN A 400 17.08 6.78 -9.60
C ASN A 400 16.75 8.26 -9.78
N GLY A 401 15.89 8.59 -10.77
CA GLY A 401 15.41 9.94 -10.98
C GLY A 401 14.55 10.43 -9.82
N LEU A 402 13.60 9.61 -9.38
CA LEU A 402 12.73 9.94 -8.25
C LEU A 402 13.52 10.09 -6.95
N PHE A 403 14.54 9.26 -6.72
CA PHE A 403 15.47 9.41 -5.59
C PHE A 403 16.13 10.80 -5.59
N GLY A 404 16.67 11.23 -6.76
CA GLY A 404 17.27 12.56 -6.92
C GLY A 404 16.28 13.68 -6.68
N LEU A 405 15.07 13.58 -7.24
CA LEU A 405 14.00 14.57 -7.08
C LEU A 405 13.57 14.72 -5.61
N VAL A 406 13.35 13.62 -4.91
CA VAL A 406 12.96 13.63 -3.48
C VAL A 406 14.08 14.18 -2.62
N ARG A 407 15.33 13.74 -2.86
CA ARG A 407 16.50 14.27 -2.14
C ARG A 407 16.61 15.79 -2.26
N ASP A 408 16.54 16.30 -3.47
CA ASP A 408 16.70 17.73 -3.72
C ASP A 408 15.50 18.54 -3.22
N PHE A 409 14.29 17.99 -3.30
CA PHE A 409 13.10 18.58 -2.71
C PHE A 409 13.25 18.75 -1.20
N VAL A 410 13.69 17.70 -0.49
CA VAL A 410 13.97 17.75 0.97
C VAL A 410 15.00 18.83 1.32
N LEU A 411 16.08 18.93 0.54
CA LEU A 411 17.16 19.89 0.80
C LEU A 411 16.78 21.35 0.48
N LEU A 412 15.82 21.57 -0.41
CA LEU A 412 15.40 22.90 -0.87
C LEU A 412 14.07 23.37 -0.26
N LEU A 413 13.42 22.55 0.58
CA LEU A 413 12.22 22.96 1.29
C LEU A 413 12.49 24.23 2.14
N PRO A 414 11.61 25.24 2.08
CA PRO A 414 11.77 26.44 2.88
C PRO A 414 11.69 26.13 4.37
N ILE A 415 12.66 26.61 5.12
CA ILE A 415 12.67 26.49 6.58
C ILE A 415 12.22 27.84 7.14
N PRO A 416 11.04 27.95 7.76
CA PRO A 416 10.58 29.17 8.42
C PRO A 416 11.60 29.61 9.48
N ARG A 417 11.89 30.89 9.50
CA ARG A 417 12.83 31.53 10.46
C ARG A 417 12.23 31.59 11.84
#